data_a7aed3d6c22f05a8e074d8f09216e4de
#
_entry.id   a7aed3d6c22f05a8e074d8f09216e4de
#
_cell.length_a   1.000
_cell.length_b   1.000
_cell.length_c   1.000
_cell.angle_alpha   90.00
_cell.angle_beta   90.00
_cell.angle_gamma   90.00
#
_symmetry.space_group_name_H-M   'P 1'
#
loop_
_entity.id
_entity.type
_entity.pdbx_description
1 polymer ?
#
loop_
_entity_poly.entity_id
_entity_poly.type
_entity_poly.pdbx_seq_one_letter_code
_entity_poly.pdbx_strand_id
1 'polypeptide(L)'
;IIGTCALSLAAISGQAVKTMADQHFKQVLWNWAFCATPLFDSKGRLTGTIALACPVEQTTAADLPLTLAIAREVGNLLLTDSLLAETNRHLNQLNALLESMDDGVISWDEQGNLQFINAQAARVLRLDATASQGRAITELLTLPAVLQQAIKQAHPLKHVEATFESQHQFIDAVITLKPIIETQGTSFILLLHPVEQMRQLMTSQLGKVSHTFAHMPQDDPQTRRLIHFGRQAARSSFPVLLCGEEGVGKALLSQAIHNESERAAGPYIAVNCELYGDAALAEEFIGGDRTDNENGRLSRLELAHGGTLFLEKIEYLAVELQSALLQVIKQGVITRLDARRLIPIDVKVIATTTADLAMLVEQNRFSRQLYYALHAFEITIPPLRMRRGSIPALVNNKLRSLEKRFSTRLKIDDDALARLVSCAWPGNDFELYSVIENLALSSDNGRIRVSDLPEHLFTEQATDDVSATRLSTSLSFAEVEKEAIINAAQVTGGRIQEMSALLGIGRTTLWRKMKQHGIDAGQFKRRV
;
A
#
# COMPACT_ATOMS: atom_id res chain seq x y z
N ILE A 1 -17.22 39.73 -59.55
CA ILE A 1 -17.19 38.49 -60.35
C ILE A 1 -16.45 38.83 -61.67
N ILE A 2 -15.26 38.22 -61.82
CA ILE A 2 -14.32 38.55 -62.91
C ILE A 2 -14.72 37.84 -64.23
N GLY A 3 -15.60 36.83 -64.13
CA GLY A 3 -15.99 35.99 -65.25
C GLY A 3 -14.90 35.00 -65.68
N THR A 4 -14.93 34.55 -66.95
CA THR A 4 -13.92 33.62 -67.48
C THR A 4 -12.56 34.29 -67.56
N CYS A 5 -11.58 33.83 -66.85
CA CYS A 5 -10.15 34.22 -66.89
C CYS A 5 -9.26 33.04 -66.54
N ALA A 6 -7.97 33.11 -66.82
CA ALA A 6 -7.03 32.01 -66.52
C ALA A 6 -7.06 31.59 -65.09
N LEU A 7 -7.19 32.53 -64.15
CA LEU A 7 -7.25 32.24 -62.70
C LEU A 7 -8.43 31.33 -62.29
N SER A 8 -9.64 31.72 -62.74
CA SER A 8 -10.85 30.96 -62.47
C SER A 8 -10.85 29.60 -63.18
N LEU A 9 -10.36 29.52 -64.39
CA LEU A 9 -10.25 28.27 -65.14
C LEU A 9 -9.21 27.32 -64.54
N ALA A 10 -8.05 27.85 -64.18
CA ALA A 10 -7.01 27.03 -63.49
C ALA A 10 -7.51 26.49 -62.15
N ALA A 11 -8.23 27.29 -61.34
CA ALA A 11 -8.80 26.85 -60.06
C ALA A 11 -9.90 25.79 -60.25
N ILE A 12 -10.71 25.86 -61.32
CA ILE A 12 -11.81 24.92 -61.58
C ILE A 12 -11.28 23.64 -62.25
N SER A 13 -10.40 23.75 -63.23
CA SER A 13 -9.90 22.64 -64.02
C SER A 13 -8.78 21.86 -63.32
N GLY A 14 -8.12 22.47 -62.34
CA GLY A 14 -6.92 21.90 -61.69
C GLY A 14 -5.70 21.84 -62.62
N GLN A 15 -5.70 22.55 -63.77
CA GLN A 15 -4.62 22.54 -64.73
C GLN A 15 -4.11 23.98 -65.05
N ALA A 16 -2.88 24.04 -65.47
CA ALA A 16 -2.32 25.30 -65.92
C ALA A 16 -3.06 25.79 -67.22
N VAL A 17 -3.51 27.02 -67.20
CA VAL A 17 -4.32 27.59 -68.28
C VAL A 17 -3.76 28.96 -68.73
N LYS A 18 -3.75 29.19 -70.03
CA LYS A 18 -3.49 30.53 -70.65
C LYS A 18 -4.76 31.05 -71.30
N THR A 19 -5.11 32.28 -71.02
CA THR A 19 -6.23 32.98 -71.67
C THR A 19 -5.75 34.30 -72.28
N MET A 20 -6.21 34.63 -73.47
CA MET A 20 -5.79 35.83 -74.21
C MET A 20 -6.99 36.49 -74.87
N ALA A 21 -6.96 37.81 -75.04
CA ALA A 21 -7.88 38.64 -75.82
C ALA A 21 -9.37 38.32 -75.56
N ASP A 22 -10.10 37.90 -76.52
CA ASP A 22 -11.53 37.62 -76.56
C ASP A 22 -11.94 36.38 -75.69
N GLN A 23 -10.98 35.60 -75.26
CA GLN A 23 -11.20 34.51 -74.28
C GLN A 23 -11.54 35.01 -72.86
N HIS A 24 -11.34 36.32 -72.62
CA HIS A 24 -11.76 36.96 -71.39
C HIS A 24 -13.21 37.40 -71.42
N PHE A 25 -13.96 37.07 -70.39
CA PHE A 25 -15.37 37.49 -70.30
C PHE A 25 -15.54 39.02 -70.28
N LYS A 26 -14.61 39.75 -69.63
CA LYS A 26 -14.67 41.24 -69.58
C LYS A 26 -13.82 41.89 -70.66
N GLN A 27 -14.39 42.78 -71.45
CA GLN A 27 -13.70 43.51 -72.50
C GLN A 27 -12.50 44.34 -72.05
N VAL A 28 -12.49 44.80 -70.75
CA VAL A 28 -11.37 45.54 -70.17
C VAL A 28 -10.10 44.70 -70.12
N LEU A 29 -10.21 43.34 -70.11
CA LEU A 29 -9.10 42.40 -70.06
C LEU A 29 -8.63 41.96 -71.48
N TRP A 30 -9.22 42.38 -72.56
CA TRP A 30 -8.86 41.91 -73.89
C TRP A 30 -7.45 42.28 -74.33
N ASN A 31 -6.88 43.33 -73.76
CA ASN A 31 -5.50 43.72 -74.02
C ASN A 31 -4.48 42.97 -73.20
N TRP A 32 -4.94 42.03 -72.36
CA TRP A 32 -4.09 41.27 -71.41
C TRP A 32 -4.12 39.79 -71.73
N ALA A 33 -2.95 39.12 -71.53
CA ALA A 33 -2.81 37.70 -71.49
C ALA A 33 -2.54 37.27 -70.02
N PHE A 34 -3.22 36.23 -69.62
CA PHE A 34 -3.03 35.66 -68.29
C PHE A 34 -2.65 34.20 -68.41
N CYS A 35 -1.54 33.80 -67.70
CA CYS A 35 -1.14 32.41 -67.49
C CYS A 35 -1.35 32.09 -66.02
N ALA A 36 -2.14 31.11 -65.72
CA ALA A 36 -2.41 30.74 -64.33
C ALA A 36 -2.18 29.23 -64.07
N THR A 37 -1.57 28.90 -62.93
CA THR A 37 -1.27 27.54 -62.51
C THR A 37 -1.78 27.34 -61.10
N PRO A 38 -2.56 26.29 -60.83
CA PRO A 38 -3.08 26.02 -59.51
C PRO A 38 -1.97 25.50 -58.58
N LEU A 39 -2.08 25.84 -57.28
CA LEU A 39 -1.25 25.35 -56.21
C LEU A 39 -2.05 24.36 -55.37
N PHE A 40 -1.46 23.21 -55.06
CA PHE A 40 -2.09 22.18 -54.25
C PHE A 40 -1.30 21.96 -52.94
N ASP A 41 -2.03 21.65 -51.89
CA ASP A 41 -1.41 21.22 -50.63
C ASP A 41 -0.93 19.73 -50.69
N SER A 42 -0.30 19.26 -49.62
CA SER A 42 0.16 17.87 -49.47
C SER A 42 -0.97 16.83 -49.58
N LYS A 43 -2.22 17.23 -49.43
CA LYS A 43 -3.42 16.38 -49.53
C LYS A 43 -4.13 16.52 -50.86
N GLY A 44 -3.55 17.21 -51.83
CA GLY A 44 -4.13 17.42 -53.16
C GLY A 44 -5.28 18.43 -53.20
N ARG A 45 -5.46 19.26 -52.18
CA ARG A 45 -6.49 20.30 -52.15
C ARG A 45 -5.94 21.60 -52.72
N LEU A 46 -6.74 22.29 -53.53
CA LEU A 46 -6.39 23.58 -54.09
C LEU A 46 -6.21 24.63 -52.97
N THR A 47 -5.01 25.16 -52.84
CA THR A 47 -4.65 26.19 -51.85
C THR A 47 -4.66 27.59 -52.45
N GLY A 48 -4.36 27.70 -53.73
CA GLY A 48 -4.32 28.98 -54.43
C GLY A 48 -4.02 28.83 -55.92
N THR A 49 -3.80 29.94 -56.58
CA THR A 49 -3.43 30.00 -58.00
C THR A 49 -2.37 31.05 -58.19
N ILE A 50 -1.28 30.73 -58.86
CA ILE A 50 -0.28 31.72 -59.30
C ILE A 50 -0.61 32.13 -60.71
N ALA A 51 -0.64 33.46 -61.00
CA ALA A 51 -0.86 33.95 -62.30
C ALA A 51 0.16 35.02 -62.71
N LEU A 52 0.56 34.96 -63.94
CA LEU A 52 1.30 36.02 -64.65
C LEU A 52 0.37 36.73 -65.60
N ALA A 53 0.34 38.07 -65.57
CA ALA A 53 -0.41 38.91 -66.49
C ALA A 53 0.56 39.77 -67.24
N CYS A 54 0.41 39.81 -68.55
CA CYS A 54 1.18 40.70 -69.45
C CYS A 54 0.29 41.24 -70.58
N PRO A 55 0.64 42.37 -71.20
CA PRO A 55 -0.03 42.82 -72.40
C PRO A 55 0.05 41.74 -73.49
N VAL A 56 -1.01 41.61 -74.32
CA VAL A 56 -1.09 40.59 -75.40
C VAL A 56 0.10 40.67 -76.33
N GLU A 57 0.57 41.88 -76.63
CA GLU A 57 1.70 42.16 -77.57
C GLU A 57 3.05 41.65 -77.01
N GLN A 58 3.17 41.49 -75.71
CA GLN A 58 4.40 41.03 -74.99
C GLN A 58 4.35 39.58 -74.61
N THR A 59 3.27 38.85 -74.88
CA THR A 59 3.12 37.47 -74.49
C THR A 59 4.04 36.55 -75.29
N THR A 60 4.68 35.59 -74.57
CA THR A 60 5.59 34.63 -75.16
C THR A 60 5.09 33.18 -74.94
N ALA A 61 5.69 32.24 -75.65
CA ALA A 61 5.44 30.82 -75.47
C ALA A 61 5.99 30.32 -74.13
N ALA A 62 6.92 31.06 -73.49
CA ALA A 62 7.57 30.71 -72.22
C ALA A 62 6.74 31.08 -70.97
N ASP A 63 5.70 31.93 -71.09
CA ASP A 63 4.96 32.45 -69.92
C ASP A 63 4.22 31.37 -69.15
N LEU A 64 3.59 30.39 -69.81
CA LEU A 64 2.93 29.28 -69.16
C LEU A 64 3.92 28.29 -68.49
N PRO A 65 5.00 27.87 -69.17
CA PRO A 65 6.08 27.13 -68.52
C PRO A 65 6.69 27.85 -67.33
N LEU A 66 6.87 29.17 -67.39
CA LEU A 66 7.39 29.96 -66.28
C LEU A 66 6.45 29.95 -65.08
N THR A 67 5.14 30.19 -65.28
CA THR A 67 4.17 30.10 -64.18
C THR A 67 4.09 28.71 -63.59
N LEU A 68 4.24 27.64 -64.40
CA LEU A 68 4.28 26.29 -63.97
C LEU A 68 5.52 26.00 -63.09
N ALA A 69 6.70 26.51 -63.52
CA ALA A 69 7.95 26.35 -62.75
C ALA A 69 7.87 27.09 -61.40
N ILE A 70 7.36 28.33 -61.41
CA ILE A 70 7.16 29.10 -60.17
C ILE A 70 6.15 28.41 -59.26
N ALA A 71 5.03 27.93 -59.79
CA ALA A 71 4.02 27.23 -58.99
C ALA A 71 4.55 25.96 -58.36
N ARG A 72 5.42 25.21 -59.07
CA ARG A 72 6.08 24.01 -58.55
C ARG A 72 7.03 24.34 -57.41
N GLU A 73 7.83 25.40 -57.56
CA GLU A 73 8.78 25.81 -56.53
C GLU A 73 8.07 26.30 -55.26
N VAL A 74 7.04 27.16 -55.43
CA VAL A 74 6.21 27.61 -54.31
C VAL A 74 5.50 26.42 -53.65
N GLY A 75 5.00 25.45 -54.42
CA GLY A 75 4.39 24.23 -53.89
C GLY A 75 5.35 23.40 -53.04
N ASN A 76 6.60 23.24 -53.50
CA ASN A 76 7.64 22.54 -52.74
C ASN A 76 7.98 23.26 -51.43
N LEU A 77 8.08 24.59 -51.44
CA LEU A 77 8.35 25.38 -50.23
C LEU A 77 7.19 25.24 -49.21
N LEU A 78 5.94 25.35 -49.67
CA LEU A 78 4.77 25.17 -48.81
C LEU A 78 4.68 23.75 -48.24
N LEU A 79 5.02 22.73 -49.03
CA LEU A 79 5.08 21.34 -48.55
C LEU A 79 6.15 21.17 -47.46
N THR A 80 7.35 21.71 -47.69
CA THR A 80 8.46 21.64 -46.73
C THR A 80 8.08 22.33 -45.41
N ASP A 81 7.50 23.53 -45.50
CA ASP A 81 7.06 24.27 -44.31
C ASP A 81 5.95 23.51 -43.52
N SER A 82 5.00 22.92 -44.25
CA SER A 82 3.93 22.12 -43.64
C SER A 82 4.48 20.86 -42.92
N LEU A 83 5.45 20.17 -43.51
CA LEU A 83 6.12 19.01 -42.93
C LEU A 83 6.93 19.39 -41.68
N LEU A 84 7.66 20.49 -41.73
CA LEU A 84 8.39 21.03 -40.58
C LEU A 84 7.43 21.40 -39.44
N ALA A 85 6.32 22.06 -39.75
CA ALA A 85 5.30 22.42 -38.76
C ALA A 85 4.65 21.19 -38.12
N GLU A 86 4.38 20.13 -38.91
CA GLU A 86 3.86 18.86 -38.41
C GLU A 86 4.87 18.13 -37.54
N THR A 87 6.14 18.05 -37.96
CA THR A 87 7.23 17.44 -37.19
C THR A 87 7.44 18.18 -35.86
N ASN A 88 7.47 19.52 -35.90
CA ASN A 88 7.59 20.31 -34.66
C ASN A 88 6.40 20.10 -33.70
N ARG A 89 5.18 19.95 -34.26
CA ARG A 89 4.00 19.63 -33.43
C ARG A 89 4.14 18.27 -32.74
N HIS A 90 4.59 17.25 -33.46
CA HIS A 90 4.81 15.92 -32.87
C HIS A 90 5.92 15.94 -31.83
N LEU A 91 7.03 16.64 -32.08
CA LEU A 91 8.11 16.80 -31.10
C LEU A 91 7.62 17.50 -29.84
N ASN A 92 6.83 18.56 -29.95
CA ASN A 92 6.26 19.27 -28.81
C ASN A 92 5.27 18.38 -28.03
N GLN A 93 4.49 17.55 -28.70
CA GLN A 93 3.60 16.58 -28.05
C GLN A 93 4.40 15.51 -27.29
N LEU A 94 5.46 14.95 -27.89
CA LEU A 94 6.32 13.97 -27.23
C LEU A 94 7.03 14.58 -26.01
N ASN A 95 7.57 15.78 -26.13
CA ASN A 95 8.18 16.49 -25.01
C ASN A 95 7.17 16.75 -23.88
N ALA A 96 5.97 17.20 -24.21
CA ALA A 96 4.93 17.40 -23.20
C ALA A 96 4.54 16.10 -22.48
N LEU A 97 4.49 14.96 -23.19
CA LEU A 97 4.26 13.66 -22.59
C LEU A 97 5.42 13.27 -21.64
N LEU A 98 6.66 13.40 -22.08
CA LEU A 98 7.84 13.10 -21.24
C LEU A 98 7.91 13.99 -19.99
N GLU A 99 7.56 15.28 -20.11
CA GLU A 99 7.52 16.21 -18.97
C GLU A 99 6.35 15.95 -18.00
N SER A 100 5.26 15.34 -18.49
CA SER A 100 4.09 14.99 -17.66
C SER A 100 4.22 13.63 -16.95
N MET A 101 5.27 12.85 -17.26
CA MET A 101 5.51 11.56 -16.63
C MET A 101 5.97 11.75 -15.18
N ASP A 102 5.44 10.90 -14.29
CA ASP A 102 5.87 10.83 -12.88
C ASP A 102 7.26 10.18 -12.74
N ASP A 103 7.72 9.48 -13.76
CA ASP A 103 9.04 8.87 -13.80
C ASP A 103 10.09 9.83 -14.34
N GLY A 104 11.29 9.76 -13.76
CA GLY A 104 12.44 10.47 -14.29
C GLY A 104 12.94 9.79 -15.57
N VAL A 105 13.17 10.58 -16.62
CA VAL A 105 13.72 10.10 -17.89
C VAL A 105 15.02 10.84 -18.18
N ILE A 106 16.07 10.08 -18.45
CA ILE A 106 17.39 10.61 -18.84
C ILE A 106 17.87 9.87 -20.07
N SER A 107 18.45 10.58 -21.03
CA SER A 107 19.16 9.96 -22.15
C SER A 107 20.53 10.59 -22.38
N TRP A 108 21.49 9.78 -22.82
CA TRP A 108 22.85 10.20 -23.17
C TRP A 108 23.37 9.41 -24.38
N ASP A 109 24.34 9.99 -25.05
CA ASP A 109 25.01 9.38 -26.20
C ASP A 109 26.09 8.35 -25.80
N GLU A 110 26.74 7.75 -26.79
CA GLU A 110 27.84 6.78 -26.63
C GLU A 110 29.03 7.36 -25.85
N GLN A 111 29.25 8.67 -25.93
CA GLN A 111 30.31 9.38 -25.24
C GLN A 111 29.95 9.73 -23.80
N GLY A 112 28.70 9.47 -23.40
CA GLY A 112 28.19 9.75 -22.07
C GLY A 112 27.65 11.17 -21.91
N ASN A 113 27.52 11.96 -22.99
CA ASN A 113 26.98 13.32 -22.89
C ASN A 113 25.46 13.31 -22.79
N LEU A 114 24.95 14.05 -21.81
CA LEU A 114 23.52 14.15 -21.53
C LEU A 114 22.78 14.84 -22.70
N GLN A 115 21.88 14.11 -23.35
CA GLN A 115 21.05 14.62 -24.44
C GLN A 115 19.69 15.13 -23.96
N PHE A 116 19.08 14.42 -23.02
CA PHE A 116 17.75 14.77 -22.52
C PHE A 116 17.64 14.41 -21.01
N ILE A 117 16.95 15.27 -20.28
CA ILE A 117 16.52 15.04 -18.90
C ILE A 117 15.17 15.72 -18.72
N ASN A 118 14.16 14.97 -18.25
CA ASN A 118 12.85 15.57 -17.93
C ASN A 118 12.85 16.25 -16.57
N ALA A 119 11.83 17.07 -16.30
CA ALA A 119 11.70 17.81 -15.04
C ALA A 119 11.69 16.91 -13.81
N GLN A 120 11.13 15.70 -13.90
CA GLN A 120 11.08 14.75 -12.80
C GLN A 120 12.48 14.17 -12.49
N ALA A 121 13.26 13.75 -13.49
CA ALA A 121 14.63 13.28 -13.29
C ALA A 121 15.52 14.39 -12.71
N ALA A 122 15.39 15.61 -13.23
CA ALA A 122 16.11 16.77 -12.71
C ALA A 122 15.79 17.04 -11.23
N ARG A 123 14.52 16.92 -10.84
CA ARG A 123 14.06 17.06 -9.44
C ARG A 123 14.59 15.94 -8.55
N VAL A 124 14.46 14.67 -8.98
CA VAL A 124 14.90 13.50 -8.21
C VAL A 124 16.40 13.54 -7.99
N LEU A 125 17.20 13.82 -9.02
CA LEU A 125 18.64 13.86 -8.96
C LEU A 125 19.20 15.22 -8.51
N ARG A 126 18.33 16.21 -8.29
CA ARG A 126 18.67 17.59 -7.91
C ARG A 126 19.67 18.24 -8.89
N LEU A 127 19.47 18.01 -10.16
CA LEU A 127 20.23 18.59 -11.26
C LEU A 127 19.47 19.76 -11.88
N ASP A 128 20.21 20.74 -12.38
CA ASP A 128 19.63 21.75 -13.26
C ASP A 128 19.55 21.20 -14.68
N ALA A 129 18.35 21.03 -15.21
CA ALA A 129 18.12 20.44 -16.52
C ALA A 129 18.85 21.19 -17.64
N THR A 130 18.85 22.54 -17.59
CA THR A 130 19.44 23.38 -18.62
C THR A 130 20.97 23.42 -18.53
N ALA A 131 21.51 23.50 -17.33
CA ALA A 131 22.96 23.53 -17.09
C ALA A 131 23.63 22.15 -17.27
N SER A 132 22.86 21.08 -17.23
CA SER A 132 23.38 19.69 -17.33
C SER A 132 23.42 19.17 -18.77
N GLN A 133 22.66 19.76 -19.69
CA GLN A 133 22.59 19.31 -21.07
C GLN A 133 23.94 19.45 -21.81
N GLY A 134 24.36 18.40 -22.51
CA GLY A 134 25.65 18.32 -23.21
C GLY A 134 26.86 18.01 -22.33
N ARG A 135 26.69 17.89 -21.00
CA ARG A 135 27.77 17.50 -20.09
C ARG A 135 27.82 15.98 -19.90
N ALA A 136 29.01 15.47 -19.54
CA ALA A 136 29.14 14.04 -19.27
C ALA A 136 28.37 13.65 -18.00
N ILE A 137 27.57 12.58 -18.09
CA ILE A 137 26.77 12.09 -16.98
C ILE A 137 27.62 11.70 -15.75
N THR A 138 28.85 11.26 -15.99
CA THR A 138 29.82 10.91 -14.94
C THR A 138 30.36 12.10 -14.18
N GLU A 139 30.27 13.31 -14.72
CA GLU A 139 30.62 14.56 -14.03
C GLU A 139 29.47 15.07 -13.16
N LEU A 140 28.24 14.72 -13.52
CA LEU A 140 27.03 15.16 -12.85
C LEU A 140 26.62 14.25 -11.69
N LEU A 141 26.88 12.94 -11.83
CA LEU A 141 26.44 11.89 -10.90
C LEU A 141 27.50 10.80 -10.74
N THR A 142 27.67 10.32 -9.50
CA THR A 142 28.37 9.06 -9.26
C THR A 142 27.45 7.90 -9.64
N LEU A 143 27.73 7.25 -10.78
CA LEU A 143 26.91 6.14 -11.26
C LEU A 143 27.15 4.88 -10.42
N PRO A 144 26.09 4.15 -10.03
CA PRO A 144 26.19 2.86 -9.34
C PRO A 144 26.99 1.83 -10.16
N ALA A 145 27.73 0.94 -9.49
CA ALA A 145 28.59 -0.06 -10.16
C ALA A 145 27.80 -0.95 -11.14
N VAL A 146 26.57 -1.32 -10.78
CA VAL A 146 25.66 -2.11 -11.64
C VAL A 146 25.34 -1.38 -12.93
N LEU A 147 25.07 -0.07 -12.86
CA LEU A 147 24.75 0.75 -14.03
C LEU A 147 26.01 0.94 -14.91
N GLN A 148 27.19 1.17 -14.30
CA GLN A 148 28.44 1.27 -15.05
C GLN A 148 28.76 -0.01 -15.83
N GLN A 149 28.53 -1.18 -15.22
CA GLN A 149 28.73 -2.47 -15.88
C GLN A 149 27.74 -2.68 -17.03
N ALA A 150 26.47 -2.35 -16.83
CA ALA A 150 25.45 -2.48 -17.86
C ALA A 150 25.70 -1.56 -19.06
N ILE A 151 26.17 -0.33 -18.84
CA ILE A 151 26.56 0.61 -19.90
C ILE A 151 27.73 0.03 -20.72
N LYS A 152 28.80 -0.47 -20.06
CA LYS A 152 29.96 -1.07 -20.74
C LYS A 152 29.59 -2.27 -21.61
N GLN A 153 28.60 -3.05 -21.20
CA GLN A 153 28.18 -4.27 -21.91
C GLN A 153 26.98 -4.01 -22.85
N ALA A 154 26.47 -2.78 -22.92
CA ALA A 154 25.24 -2.44 -23.61
C ALA A 154 24.06 -3.37 -23.24
N HIS A 155 24.00 -3.81 -21.95
CA HIS A 155 23.01 -4.75 -21.47
C HIS A 155 21.82 -3.99 -20.86
N PRO A 156 20.55 -4.34 -21.20
CA PRO A 156 19.39 -3.70 -20.61
C PRO A 156 19.24 -4.11 -19.13
N LEU A 157 18.88 -3.15 -18.27
CA LEU A 157 18.47 -3.40 -16.88
C LEU A 157 16.97 -3.17 -16.75
N LYS A 158 16.28 -3.98 -15.95
CA LYS A 158 14.86 -3.80 -15.67
C LYS A 158 14.62 -3.82 -14.16
N HIS A 159 13.99 -2.77 -13.65
CA HIS A 159 13.54 -2.63 -12.26
C HIS A 159 14.63 -2.93 -11.22
N VAL A 160 15.83 -2.39 -11.41
CA VAL A 160 16.98 -2.60 -10.54
C VAL A 160 17.04 -1.45 -9.54
N GLU A 161 17.12 -1.74 -8.24
CA GLU A 161 17.41 -0.71 -7.24
C GLU A 161 18.83 -0.21 -7.40
N ALA A 162 19.00 1.11 -7.40
CA ALA A 162 20.28 1.76 -7.52
C ALA A 162 20.33 3.01 -6.66
N THR A 163 21.49 3.23 -6.03
CA THR A 163 21.74 4.42 -5.24
C THR A 163 22.66 5.34 -6.03
N PHE A 164 22.20 6.55 -6.30
CA PHE A 164 23.00 7.61 -6.90
C PHE A 164 23.56 8.52 -5.81
N GLU A 165 24.79 8.97 -5.98
CA GLU A 165 25.35 10.02 -5.14
C GLU A 165 25.38 11.32 -5.95
N SER A 166 24.62 12.32 -5.48
CA SER A 166 24.58 13.66 -6.06
C SER A 166 24.80 14.68 -4.94
N GLN A 167 25.75 15.58 -5.09
CA GLN A 167 26.04 16.67 -4.15
C GLN A 167 26.12 16.23 -2.67
N HIS A 168 26.82 15.11 -2.38
CA HIS A 168 26.96 14.49 -1.04
C HIS A 168 25.67 13.93 -0.45
N GLN A 169 24.65 13.70 -1.26
CA GLN A 169 23.43 13.02 -0.85
C GLN A 169 23.22 11.73 -1.65
N PHE A 170 22.70 10.73 -0.95
CA PHE A 170 22.34 9.44 -1.57
C PHE A 170 20.88 9.46 -1.97
N ILE A 171 20.60 9.06 -3.20
CA ILE A 171 19.27 9.03 -3.81
C ILE A 171 19.00 7.60 -4.25
N ASP A 172 18.02 6.98 -3.65
CA ASP A 172 17.59 5.62 -4.00
C ASP A 172 16.48 5.68 -5.05
N ALA A 173 16.69 4.97 -6.15
CA ALA A 173 15.70 4.85 -7.23
C ALA A 173 15.70 3.43 -7.80
N VAL A 174 14.53 2.99 -8.26
CA VAL A 174 14.44 1.80 -9.10
C VAL A 174 14.70 2.23 -10.53
N ILE A 175 15.68 1.63 -11.19
CA ILE A 175 16.11 2.01 -12.53
C ILE A 175 15.76 0.98 -13.59
N THR A 176 15.45 1.47 -14.78
CA THR A 176 15.37 0.66 -15.99
C THR A 176 16.26 1.28 -17.04
N LEU A 177 17.30 0.57 -17.48
CA LEU A 177 18.22 1.01 -18.54
C LEU A 177 17.86 0.31 -19.85
N LYS A 178 17.73 1.09 -20.92
CA LYS A 178 17.50 0.57 -22.27
C LYS A 178 18.56 1.13 -23.23
N PRO A 179 19.46 0.30 -23.78
CA PRO A 179 20.33 0.71 -24.86
C PRO A 179 19.54 0.83 -26.16
N ILE A 180 19.81 1.87 -26.94
CA ILE A 180 19.30 2.10 -28.29
C ILE A 180 20.48 2.03 -29.24
N ILE A 181 20.48 1.01 -30.10
CA ILE A 181 21.53 0.80 -31.09
C ILE A 181 21.14 1.55 -32.37
N GLU A 182 21.89 2.56 -32.72
CA GLU A 182 21.74 3.35 -33.93
C GLU A 182 22.88 3.09 -34.90
N THR A 183 22.76 3.54 -36.14
CA THR A 183 23.81 3.39 -37.18
C THR A 183 25.07 4.17 -36.86
N GLN A 184 25.03 5.14 -35.96
CA GLN A 184 26.13 6.02 -35.58
C GLN A 184 26.67 5.79 -34.16
N GLY A 185 26.15 4.78 -33.42
CA GLY A 185 26.56 4.48 -32.05
C GLY A 185 25.44 3.95 -31.16
N THR A 186 25.73 3.75 -29.88
CA THR A 186 24.75 3.27 -28.90
C THR A 186 24.41 4.39 -27.94
N SER A 187 23.15 4.85 -27.97
CA SER A 187 22.61 5.76 -26.97
C SER A 187 21.86 4.99 -25.86
N PHE A 188 21.68 5.61 -24.72
CA PHE A 188 21.06 4.98 -23.56
C PHE A 188 19.89 5.82 -23.05
N ILE A 189 18.81 5.14 -22.68
CA ILE A 189 17.69 5.74 -21.93
C ILE A 189 17.62 5.09 -20.56
N LEU A 190 17.64 5.92 -19.53
CA LEU A 190 17.45 5.54 -18.14
C LEU A 190 16.11 6.07 -17.63
N LEU A 191 15.26 5.16 -17.17
CA LEU A 191 14.06 5.50 -16.41
C LEU A 191 14.38 5.41 -14.93
N LEU A 192 13.97 6.41 -14.18
CA LEU A 192 14.15 6.53 -12.74
C LEU A 192 12.78 6.53 -12.07
N HIS A 193 12.48 5.49 -11.32
CA HIS A 193 11.30 5.44 -10.47
C HIS A 193 11.72 5.79 -9.03
N PRO A 194 11.36 6.97 -8.48
CA PRO A 194 11.73 7.31 -7.12
C PRO A 194 11.10 6.33 -6.14
N VAL A 195 11.90 5.73 -5.26
CA VAL A 195 11.44 4.77 -4.26
C VAL A 195 10.35 5.40 -3.36
N GLU A 196 10.46 6.69 -3.10
CA GLU A 196 9.49 7.45 -2.30
C GLU A 196 8.09 7.51 -2.94
N GLN A 197 7.99 7.65 -4.26
CA GLN A 197 6.71 7.62 -4.97
C GLN A 197 6.11 6.21 -5.00
N MET A 198 6.96 5.19 -5.17
CA MET A 198 6.51 3.80 -5.09
C MET A 198 5.99 3.46 -3.69
N ARG A 199 6.64 3.98 -2.64
CA ARG A 199 6.14 3.91 -1.26
C ARG A 199 4.76 4.57 -1.13
N GLN A 200 4.58 5.78 -1.65
CA GLN A 200 3.29 6.51 -1.59
C GLN A 200 2.17 5.79 -2.35
N LEU A 201 2.45 5.17 -3.50
CA LEU A 201 1.48 4.39 -4.25
C LEU A 201 1.08 3.10 -3.51
N MET A 202 2.05 2.37 -2.97
CA MET A 202 1.79 1.18 -2.15
C MET A 202 1.04 1.51 -0.87
N THR A 203 1.39 2.61 -0.20
CA THR A 203 0.72 3.05 1.03
C THR A 203 -0.69 3.58 0.77
N SER A 204 -0.95 4.20 -0.37
CA SER A 204 -2.31 4.63 -0.73
C SER A 204 -3.28 3.47 -0.96
N GLN A 205 -2.78 2.29 -1.34
CA GLN A 205 -3.57 1.08 -1.53
C GLN A 205 -3.64 0.18 -0.28
N LEU A 206 -2.57 0.13 0.53
CA LEU A 206 -2.44 -0.80 1.67
C LEU A 206 -2.79 -0.18 3.03
N GLY A 207 -2.84 1.14 3.16
CA GLY A 207 -2.76 1.80 4.47
C GLY A 207 -3.88 2.73 4.89
N LYS A 208 -5.01 2.83 4.15
CA LYS A 208 -6.12 3.66 4.62
C LYS A 208 -6.91 2.93 5.70
N VAL A 209 -6.61 3.25 6.94
CA VAL A 209 -7.40 2.81 8.10
C VAL A 209 -8.52 3.80 8.37
N SER A 210 -9.74 3.30 8.54
CA SER A 210 -10.95 4.13 8.67
C SER A 210 -11.42 4.32 10.11
N HIS A 211 -10.84 3.57 11.07
CA HIS A 211 -11.30 3.60 12.45
C HIS A 211 -10.74 4.82 13.20
N THR A 212 -11.62 5.56 13.89
CA THR A 212 -11.29 6.74 14.70
C THR A 212 -11.89 6.60 16.09
N PHE A 213 -11.47 7.42 17.06
CA PHE A 213 -12.07 7.44 18.39
C PHE A 213 -13.56 7.79 18.40
N ALA A 214 -14.09 8.42 17.33
CA ALA A 214 -15.51 8.68 17.20
C ALA A 214 -16.35 7.40 17.04
N HIS A 215 -15.75 6.31 16.56
CA HIS A 215 -16.42 5.02 16.42
C HIS A 215 -16.46 4.20 17.73
N MET A 216 -15.69 4.62 18.75
CA MET A 216 -15.66 3.95 20.04
C MET A 216 -16.82 4.42 20.93
N PRO A 217 -17.48 3.50 21.67
CA PRO A 217 -18.55 3.85 22.61
C PRO A 217 -18.04 4.79 23.72
N GLN A 218 -18.72 5.92 23.93
CA GLN A 218 -18.33 6.90 24.96
C GLN A 218 -19.18 6.83 26.22
N ASP A 219 -20.14 5.91 26.28
CA ASP A 219 -21.10 5.81 27.39
C ASP A 219 -20.47 5.22 28.66
N ASP A 220 -19.45 4.37 28.49
CA ASP A 220 -18.77 3.71 29.60
C ASP A 220 -17.56 4.52 30.11
N PRO A 221 -17.39 4.70 31.44
CA PRO A 221 -16.26 5.43 32.02
C PRO A 221 -14.88 4.85 31.67
N GLN A 222 -14.76 3.52 31.60
CA GLN A 222 -13.49 2.86 31.26
C GLN A 222 -13.12 3.14 29.81
N THR A 223 -14.09 3.09 28.89
CA THR A 223 -13.86 3.41 27.49
C THR A 223 -13.53 4.90 27.29
N ARG A 224 -14.13 5.81 28.03
CA ARG A 224 -13.76 7.24 28.03
C ARG A 224 -12.32 7.46 28.47
N ARG A 225 -11.89 6.76 29.53
CA ARG A 225 -10.50 6.77 29.99
C ARG A 225 -9.54 6.25 28.91
N LEU A 226 -9.88 5.14 28.27
CA LEU A 226 -9.12 4.54 27.18
C LEU A 226 -8.95 5.52 26.01
N ILE A 227 -10.03 6.19 25.59
CA ILE A 227 -9.99 7.23 24.55
C ILE A 227 -9.09 8.38 24.96
N HIS A 228 -9.15 8.82 26.22
CA HIS A 228 -8.29 9.89 26.72
C HIS A 228 -6.79 9.53 26.61
N PHE A 229 -6.39 8.34 27.07
CA PHE A 229 -5.02 7.85 26.95
C PHE A 229 -4.63 7.63 25.49
N GLY A 230 -5.53 7.11 24.66
CA GLY A 230 -5.30 6.95 23.22
C GLY A 230 -5.00 8.27 22.53
N ARG A 231 -5.70 9.35 22.86
CA ARG A 231 -5.42 10.70 22.34
C ARG A 231 -4.10 11.26 22.82
N GLN A 232 -3.73 11.02 24.07
CA GLN A 232 -2.39 11.39 24.57
C GLN A 232 -1.31 10.61 23.80
N ALA A 233 -1.51 9.30 23.61
CA ALA A 233 -0.62 8.48 22.81
C ALA A 233 -0.51 8.96 21.35
N ALA A 234 -1.61 9.42 20.73
CA ALA A 234 -1.60 9.95 19.37
C ALA A 234 -0.67 11.17 19.22
N ARG A 235 -0.68 12.08 20.20
CA ARG A 235 0.14 13.29 20.22
C ARG A 235 1.58 13.07 20.64
N SER A 236 1.89 11.91 21.20
CA SER A 236 3.23 11.54 21.67
C SER A 236 4.05 10.96 20.52
N SER A 237 5.36 11.23 20.49
CA SER A 237 6.31 10.54 19.61
C SER A 237 6.81 9.20 20.17
N PHE A 238 6.54 8.89 21.44
CA PHE A 238 6.99 7.65 22.07
C PHE A 238 6.30 6.42 21.47
N PRO A 239 6.97 5.25 21.50
CA PRO A 239 6.33 3.96 21.23
C PRO A 239 5.14 3.74 22.17
N VAL A 240 4.12 3.02 21.69
CA VAL A 240 2.91 2.71 22.45
C VAL A 240 2.77 1.20 22.58
N LEU A 241 2.59 0.72 23.80
CA LEU A 241 2.30 -0.69 24.09
C LEU A 241 0.83 -0.84 24.48
N LEU A 242 0.08 -1.63 23.72
CA LEU A 242 -1.33 -1.95 24.00
C LEU A 242 -1.43 -3.34 24.61
N CYS A 243 -1.75 -3.41 25.89
CA CYS A 243 -1.92 -4.66 26.65
C CYS A 243 -3.40 -5.02 26.78
N GLY A 244 -3.73 -6.30 26.78
CA GLY A 244 -5.10 -6.77 27.02
C GLY A 244 -5.37 -8.13 26.40
N GLU A 245 -6.50 -8.70 26.76
CA GLU A 245 -6.96 -10.00 26.28
C GLU A 245 -7.18 -10.00 24.75
N GLU A 246 -7.29 -11.19 24.18
CA GLU A 246 -7.65 -11.33 22.76
C GLU A 246 -9.07 -10.80 22.51
N GLY A 247 -9.28 -10.16 21.37
CA GLY A 247 -10.61 -9.66 21.00
C GLY A 247 -11.02 -8.32 21.63
N VAL A 248 -10.22 -7.69 22.51
CA VAL A 248 -10.61 -6.42 23.20
C VAL A 248 -10.56 -5.17 22.32
N GLY A 249 -10.14 -5.29 21.05
CA GLY A 249 -10.08 -4.18 20.10
C GLY A 249 -8.73 -3.45 20.04
N LYS A 250 -7.60 -4.11 20.38
CA LYS A 250 -6.24 -3.52 20.30
C LYS A 250 -5.92 -2.92 18.92
N ALA A 251 -6.24 -3.64 17.85
CA ALA A 251 -6.02 -3.19 16.48
C ALA A 251 -6.86 -1.95 16.14
N LEU A 252 -8.12 -1.89 16.58
CA LEU A 252 -8.99 -0.73 16.35
C LEU A 252 -8.50 0.51 17.10
N LEU A 253 -8.00 0.33 18.33
CA LEU A 253 -7.41 1.42 19.11
C LEU A 253 -6.13 1.95 18.44
N SER A 254 -5.27 1.07 17.92
CA SER A 254 -4.05 1.47 17.22
C SER A 254 -4.35 2.29 15.95
N GLN A 255 -5.40 1.92 15.19
CA GLN A 255 -5.88 2.68 14.04
C GLN A 255 -6.40 4.07 14.44
N ALA A 256 -7.16 4.15 15.54
CA ALA A 256 -7.65 5.42 16.06
C ALA A 256 -6.49 6.33 16.53
N ILE A 257 -5.45 5.75 17.16
CA ILE A 257 -4.24 6.48 17.54
C ILE A 257 -3.51 7.01 16.31
N HIS A 258 -3.36 6.20 15.25
CA HIS A 258 -2.74 6.65 14.00
C HIS A 258 -3.53 7.80 13.36
N ASN A 259 -4.86 7.66 13.23
CA ASN A 259 -5.72 8.64 12.55
C ASN A 259 -5.82 9.99 13.27
N GLU A 260 -5.59 10.05 14.59
CA GLU A 260 -5.52 11.33 15.34
C GLU A 260 -4.07 11.80 15.57
N SER A 261 -3.05 11.11 15.05
CA SER A 261 -1.65 11.51 15.17
C SER A 261 -1.24 12.51 14.07
N GLU A 262 -0.10 13.18 14.27
CA GLU A 262 0.53 14.02 13.23
C GLU A 262 0.92 13.20 11.98
N ARG A 263 0.94 11.87 12.09
CA ARG A 263 1.28 10.93 11.01
C ARG A 263 0.06 10.31 10.33
N ALA A 264 -1.14 10.87 10.54
CA ALA A 264 -2.39 10.36 9.97
C ALA A 264 -2.41 10.32 8.43
N ALA A 265 -1.64 11.20 7.77
CA ALA A 265 -1.46 11.21 6.32
C ALA A 265 -0.43 10.18 5.83
N GLY A 266 0.40 9.63 6.74
CA GLY A 266 1.42 8.63 6.44
C GLY A 266 0.87 7.20 6.39
N PRO A 267 1.74 6.23 6.06
CA PRO A 267 1.34 4.83 6.00
C PRO A 267 1.04 4.22 7.38
N TYR A 268 0.05 3.32 7.41
CA TYR A 268 -0.18 2.44 8.55
C TYR A 268 0.15 1.00 8.13
N ILE A 269 1.30 0.51 8.56
CA ILE A 269 1.79 -0.83 8.20
C ILE A 269 1.61 -1.77 9.40
N ALA A 270 0.79 -2.82 9.21
CA ALA A 270 0.54 -3.83 10.21
C ALA A 270 1.37 -5.10 9.94
N VAL A 271 1.99 -5.63 10.98
CA VAL A 271 2.74 -6.88 10.97
C VAL A 271 2.25 -7.74 12.14
N ASN A 272 1.74 -8.92 11.85
CA ASN A 272 1.39 -9.89 12.87
C ASN A 272 2.58 -10.84 13.11
N CYS A 273 3.22 -10.72 14.26
CA CYS A 273 4.42 -11.48 14.59
C CYS A 273 4.18 -12.99 14.76
N GLU A 274 2.93 -13.42 15.00
CA GLU A 274 2.59 -14.84 15.15
C GLU A 274 2.49 -15.59 13.82
N LEU A 275 2.11 -14.91 12.73
CA LEU A 275 1.79 -15.55 11.44
C LEU A 275 3.02 -15.99 10.64
N TYR A 276 4.21 -15.48 10.97
CA TYR A 276 5.42 -15.71 10.21
C TYR A 276 6.42 -16.54 11.04
N GLY A 277 7.01 -17.58 10.45
CA GLY A 277 8.19 -18.23 11.03
C GLY A 277 9.38 -17.25 11.02
N ASP A 278 10.35 -17.47 11.91
CA ASP A 278 11.44 -16.52 12.19
C ASP A 278 12.16 -16.00 10.94
N ALA A 279 12.47 -16.86 9.96
CA ALA A 279 13.17 -16.47 8.73
C ALA A 279 12.30 -15.60 7.81
N ALA A 280 11.03 -15.97 7.60
CA ALA A 280 10.11 -15.21 6.75
C ALA A 280 9.77 -13.85 7.36
N LEU A 281 9.62 -13.77 8.69
CA LEU A 281 9.41 -12.52 9.39
C LEU A 281 10.65 -11.62 9.30
N ALA A 282 11.86 -12.19 9.34
CA ALA A 282 13.10 -11.44 9.23
C ALA A 282 13.22 -10.75 7.86
N GLU A 283 12.98 -11.48 6.77
CA GLU A 283 12.99 -10.90 5.42
C GLU A 283 11.92 -9.83 5.24
N GLU A 284 10.72 -10.05 5.76
CA GLU A 284 9.63 -9.08 5.64
C GLU A 284 9.86 -7.84 6.51
N PHE A 285 10.44 -8.02 7.69
CA PHE A 285 10.61 -6.97 8.69
C PHE A 285 11.81 -6.07 8.38
N ILE A 286 12.99 -6.67 8.11
CA ILE A 286 14.25 -5.95 7.91
C ILE A 286 14.53 -5.71 6.42
N GLY A 287 13.98 -6.53 5.52
CA GLY A 287 14.31 -6.54 4.11
C GLY A 287 15.56 -7.38 3.82
N GLY A 288 15.64 -7.93 2.61
CA GLY A 288 16.80 -8.67 2.12
C GLY A 288 17.59 -7.84 1.12
N ASP A 289 18.93 -7.98 1.14
CA ASP A 289 19.78 -7.49 0.07
C ASP A 289 19.81 -8.52 -1.07
N ARG A 290 20.26 -8.11 -2.24
CA ARG A 290 20.20 -8.92 -3.46
C ARG A 290 21.06 -10.19 -3.38
N THR A 291 20.46 -11.34 -3.58
CA THR A 291 21.13 -12.47 -4.23
C THR A 291 20.96 -12.34 -5.74
N ASP A 292 21.93 -12.82 -6.53
CA ASP A 292 22.15 -12.55 -7.96
C ASP A 292 20.94 -12.62 -8.94
N ASN A 293 19.74 -13.00 -8.52
CA ASN A 293 18.57 -13.19 -9.36
C ASN A 293 17.26 -12.57 -8.87
N GLU A 294 17.20 -11.90 -7.72
CA GLU A 294 15.96 -11.31 -7.21
C GLU A 294 16.11 -9.82 -6.86
N ASN A 295 15.11 -9.02 -7.20
CA ASN A 295 15.01 -7.62 -6.79
C ASN A 295 14.91 -7.54 -5.26
N GLY A 296 15.76 -6.78 -4.61
CA GLY A 296 15.72 -6.56 -3.17
C GLY A 296 14.31 -6.16 -2.73
N ARG A 297 13.79 -6.79 -1.67
CA ARG A 297 12.47 -6.47 -1.11
C ARG A 297 12.58 -5.34 -0.10
N LEU A 298 11.75 -4.31 -0.28
CA LEU A 298 11.58 -3.25 0.73
C LEU A 298 11.06 -3.85 2.03
N SER A 299 11.68 -3.49 3.15
CA SER A 299 11.25 -3.93 4.48
C SER A 299 9.91 -3.29 4.89
N ARG A 300 9.17 -3.93 5.79
CA ARG A 300 7.97 -3.34 6.40
C ARG A 300 8.29 -2.06 7.16
N LEU A 301 9.48 -1.97 7.74
CA LEU A 301 9.98 -0.76 8.40
C LEU A 301 10.19 0.39 7.42
N GLU A 302 10.77 0.11 6.25
CA GLU A 302 10.94 1.12 5.20
C GLU A 302 9.59 1.59 4.63
N LEU A 303 8.64 0.66 4.43
CA LEU A 303 7.27 0.98 4.01
C LEU A 303 6.50 1.82 5.03
N ALA A 304 6.83 1.68 6.34
CA ALA A 304 6.20 2.44 7.41
C ALA A 304 6.81 3.84 7.62
N HIS A 305 7.89 4.19 6.91
CA HIS A 305 8.57 5.47 7.05
C HIS A 305 7.61 6.66 6.88
N GLY A 306 7.71 7.65 7.75
CA GLY A 306 6.80 8.80 7.82
C GLY A 306 5.41 8.49 8.41
N GLY A 307 5.15 7.25 8.81
CA GLY A 307 3.85 6.78 9.29
C GLY A 307 3.90 6.01 10.61
N THR A 308 3.13 4.93 10.67
CA THR A 308 3.00 4.08 11.87
C THR A 308 3.25 2.60 11.52
N LEU A 309 4.11 1.96 12.30
CA LEU A 309 4.31 0.52 12.30
C LEU A 309 3.48 -0.08 13.44
N PHE A 310 2.54 -0.93 13.12
CA PHE A 310 1.73 -1.67 14.08
C PHE A 310 2.20 -3.11 14.16
N LEU A 311 2.67 -3.52 15.35
CA LEU A 311 3.16 -4.87 15.62
C LEU A 311 2.14 -5.61 16.49
N GLU A 312 1.49 -6.61 15.91
CA GLU A 312 0.52 -7.43 16.62
C GLU A 312 1.21 -8.64 17.22
N LYS A 313 0.89 -8.93 18.50
CA LYS A 313 1.44 -10.05 19.28
C LYS A 313 2.98 -10.03 19.33
N ILE A 314 3.54 -8.94 19.85
CA ILE A 314 5.00 -8.71 19.89
C ILE A 314 5.77 -9.76 20.65
N GLU A 315 5.12 -10.49 21.54
CA GLU A 315 5.68 -11.64 22.29
C GLU A 315 6.23 -12.75 21.41
N TYR A 316 5.79 -12.83 20.14
CA TYR A 316 6.28 -13.79 19.13
C TYR A 316 7.43 -13.26 18.29
N LEU A 317 7.85 -12.00 18.49
CA LEU A 317 8.95 -11.42 17.70
C LEU A 317 10.28 -12.10 18.08
N ALA A 318 10.99 -12.65 17.09
CA ALA A 318 12.28 -13.31 17.26
C ALA A 318 13.31 -12.39 17.94
N VAL A 319 14.20 -12.94 18.75
CA VAL A 319 15.16 -12.18 19.57
C VAL A 319 16.08 -11.31 18.71
N GLU A 320 16.46 -11.79 17.53
CA GLU A 320 17.28 -11.07 16.55
C GLU A 320 16.54 -9.81 16.05
N LEU A 321 15.25 -9.95 15.77
CA LEU A 321 14.40 -8.85 15.30
C LEU A 321 14.08 -7.83 16.39
N GLN A 322 14.06 -8.27 17.66
CA GLN A 322 13.91 -7.37 18.80
C GLN A 322 15.05 -6.36 18.87
N SER A 323 16.27 -6.77 18.52
CA SER A 323 17.44 -5.89 18.47
C SER A 323 17.33 -4.86 17.35
N ALA A 324 16.86 -5.26 16.16
CA ALA A 324 16.62 -4.35 15.04
C ALA A 324 15.52 -3.33 15.35
N LEU A 325 14.40 -3.78 15.94
CA LEU A 325 13.33 -2.89 16.37
C LEU A 325 13.80 -1.87 17.41
N LEU A 326 14.62 -2.32 18.39
CA LEU A 326 15.21 -1.43 19.39
C LEU A 326 16.11 -0.36 18.75
N GLN A 327 16.89 -0.71 17.72
CA GLN A 327 17.72 0.22 16.97
C GLN A 327 16.86 1.28 16.26
N VAL A 328 15.76 0.88 15.63
CA VAL A 328 14.81 1.81 15.00
C VAL A 328 14.20 2.76 16.05
N ILE A 329 13.75 2.25 17.19
CA ILE A 329 13.14 3.06 18.25
C ILE A 329 14.14 4.07 18.84
N LYS A 330 15.40 3.67 19.05
CA LYS A 330 16.40 4.53 19.73
C LYS A 330 17.15 5.46 18.78
N GLN A 331 17.49 4.98 17.59
CA GLN A 331 18.41 5.65 16.67
C GLN A 331 17.74 6.11 15.38
N GLY A 332 16.53 5.61 15.07
CA GLY A 332 15.84 5.93 13.82
C GLY A 332 16.55 5.38 12.58
N VAL A 333 17.26 4.26 12.69
CA VAL A 333 17.99 3.63 11.57
C VAL A 333 17.81 2.11 11.60
N ILE A 334 17.91 1.50 10.42
CA ILE A 334 17.93 0.05 10.24
C ILE A 334 19.05 -0.36 9.30
N THR A 335 19.53 -1.60 9.42
CA THR A 335 20.46 -2.25 8.49
C THR A 335 19.73 -3.45 7.89
N ARG A 336 19.62 -3.55 6.56
CA ARG A 336 19.07 -4.74 5.88
C ARG A 336 19.94 -5.95 6.14
N LEU A 337 19.34 -7.14 6.07
CA LEU A 337 20.10 -8.40 6.08
C LEU A 337 21.16 -8.35 4.98
N ASP A 338 22.40 -8.72 5.33
CA ASP A 338 23.57 -8.74 4.43
C ASP A 338 24.04 -7.39 3.85
N ALA A 339 23.43 -6.26 4.23
CA ALA A 339 23.86 -4.93 3.86
C ALA A 339 24.72 -4.27 4.95
N ARG A 340 25.66 -3.40 4.54
CA ARG A 340 26.46 -2.58 5.47
C ARG A 340 25.95 -1.16 5.62
N ARG A 341 24.84 -0.82 4.95
CA ARG A 341 24.31 0.55 4.89
C ARG A 341 23.23 0.75 5.95
N LEU A 342 23.34 1.86 6.68
CA LEU A 342 22.31 2.35 7.58
C LEU A 342 21.24 3.11 6.78
N ILE A 343 19.98 2.72 6.95
CA ILE A 343 18.83 3.36 6.32
C ILE A 343 18.08 4.14 7.39
N PRO A 344 17.89 5.47 7.26
CA PRO A 344 17.14 6.26 8.23
C PRO A 344 15.65 5.92 8.16
N ILE A 345 15.04 5.63 9.31
CA ILE A 345 13.63 5.28 9.46
C ILE A 345 13.01 6.19 10.52
N ASP A 346 12.04 6.99 10.11
CA ASP A 346 11.21 7.78 11.03
C ASP A 346 9.82 7.16 11.10
N VAL A 347 9.51 6.43 12.17
CA VAL A 347 8.26 5.68 12.31
C VAL A 347 7.75 5.72 13.75
N LYS A 348 6.42 5.84 13.91
CA LYS A 348 5.76 5.62 15.19
C LYS A 348 5.48 4.13 15.38
N VAL A 349 6.00 3.55 16.45
CA VAL A 349 5.78 2.13 16.77
C VAL A 349 4.59 1.99 17.71
N ILE A 350 3.62 1.14 17.35
CA ILE A 350 2.53 0.70 18.22
C ILE A 350 2.59 -0.83 18.29
N ALA A 351 2.87 -1.38 19.47
CA ALA A 351 2.93 -2.80 19.68
C ALA A 351 1.75 -3.30 20.50
N THR A 352 1.31 -4.55 20.29
CA THR A 352 0.29 -5.19 21.11
C THR A 352 0.81 -6.48 21.73
N THR A 353 0.33 -6.78 22.92
CA THR A 353 0.61 -8.07 23.58
C THR A 353 -0.62 -8.59 24.31
N THR A 354 -0.70 -9.91 24.42
CA THR A 354 -1.62 -10.62 25.31
C THR A 354 -0.89 -11.24 26.49
N ALA A 355 0.43 -11.38 26.39
CA ALA A 355 1.29 -12.00 27.40
C ALA A 355 1.87 -10.94 28.37
N ASP A 356 2.29 -11.41 29.53
CA ASP A 356 3.11 -10.62 30.44
C ASP A 356 4.56 -10.58 29.93
N LEU A 357 4.93 -9.44 29.32
CA LEU A 357 6.27 -9.23 28.77
C LEU A 357 7.34 -9.22 29.87
N ALA A 358 7.02 -8.84 31.11
CA ALA A 358 7.98 -8.86 32.22
C ALA A 358 8.40 -10.29 32.55
N MET A 359 7.44 -11.23 32.57
CA MET A 359 7.73 -12.64 32.72
C MET A 359 8.59 -13.22 31.59
N LEU A 360 8.33 -12.79 30.32
CA LEU A 360 9.15 -13.21 29.19
C LEU A 360 10.58 -12.65 29.26
N VAL A 361 10.77 -11.46 29.83
CA VAL A 361 12.10 -10.89 30.10
C VAL A 361 12.85 -11.73 31.12
N GLU A 362 12.20 -12.19 32.18
CA GLU A 362 12.81 -13.08 33.19
C GLU A 362 13.21 -14.43 32.59
N GLN A 363 12.44 -14.92 31.63
CA GLN A 363 12.72 -16.17 30.90
C GLN A 363 13.77 -15.99 29.77
N ASN A 364 14.35 -14.80 29.57
CA ASN A 364 15.27 -14.45 28.48
C ASN A 364 14.68 -14.66 27.07
N ARG A 365 13.36 -14.63 26.92
CA ARG A 365 12.65 -14.75 25.66
C ARG A 365 12.30 -13.38 25.05
N PHE A 366 12.39 -12.33 25.86
CA PHE A 366 12.16 -10.94 25.43
C PHE A 366 13.28 -10.03 25.93
N SER A 367 13.73 -9.10 25.08
CA SER A 367 14.82 -8.16 25.42
C SER A 367 14.37 -7.19 26.51
N ARG A 368 15.11 -7.12 27.61
CA ARG A 368 14.87 -6.17 28.69
C ARG A 368 14.92 -4.72 28.20
N GLN A 369 15.83 -4.41 27.28
CA GLN A 369 15.96 -3.05 26.75
C GLN A 369 14.78 -2.67 25.86
N LEU A 370 14.27 -3.60 25.02
CA LEU A 370 13.09 -3.39 24.20
C LEU A 370 11.83 -3.25 25.06
N TYR A 371 11.70 -4.06 26.11
CA TYR A 371 10.62 -3.97 27.08
C TYR A 371 10.52 -2.55 27.65
N TYR A 372 11.61 -2.00 28.20
CA TYR A 372 11.60 -0.63 28.73
C TYR A 372 11.35 0.45 27.67
N ALA A 373 11.82 0.24 26.43
CA ALA A 373 11.56 1.19 25.35
C ALA A 373 10.07 1.22 24.97
N LEU A 374 9.39 0.07 24.92
CA LEU A 374 7.97 -0.04 24.60
C LEU A 374 7.07 0.37 25.78
N HIS A 375 7.51 0.13 27.00
CA HIS A 375 6.77 0.46 28.23
C HIS A 375 6.71 1.96 28.54
N ALA A 376 7.36 2.79 27.72
CA ALA A 376 7.34 4.26 27.87
C ALA A 376 5.92 4.83 27.83
N PHE A 377 5.02 4.24 27.06
CA PHE A 377 3.60 4.60 27.02
C PHE A 377 2.75 3.31 26.90
N GLU A 378 2.30 2.80 28.04
CA GLU A 378 1.47 1.61 28.12
C GLU A 378 0.00 1.95 28.27
N ILE A 379 -0.87 1.26 27.51
CA ILE A 379 -2.33 1.33 27.63
C ILE A 379 -2.87 -0.08 27.80
N THR A 380 -3.41 -0.37 28.97
CA THR A 380 -4.12 -1.61 29.22
C THR A 380 -5.60 -1.46 28.86
N ILE A 381 -6.07 -2.29 27.93
CA ILE A 381 -7.46 -2.31 27.49
C ILE A 381 -8.23 -3.28 28.37
N PRO A 382 -9.23 -2.82 29.15
CA PRO A 382 -10.00 -3.71 30.02
C PRO A 382 -10.86 -4.66 29.17
N PRO A 383 -11.02 -5.93 29.63
CA PRO A 383 -11.91 -6.88 28.97
C PRO A 383 -13.35 -6.39 29.01
N LEU A 384 -14.19 -6.90 28.08
CA LEU A 384 -15.56 -6.42 27.88
C LEU A 384 -16.42 -6.56 29.13
N ARG A 385 -16.20 -7.60 29.95
CA ARG A 385 -16.87 -7.81 31.25
C ARG A 385 -16.64 -6.68 32.26
N MET A 386 -15.56 -5.91 32.13
CA MET A 386 -15.27 -4.74 32.99
C MET A 386 -15.81 -3.43 32.43
N ARG A 387 -16.28 -3.41 31.15
CA ARG A 387 -16.84 -2.24 30.48
C ARG A 387 -18.22 -2.56 29.89
N ARG A 388 -19.06 -3.24 30.68
CA ARG A 388 -20.42 -3.67 30.25
C ARG A 388 -21.29 -2.55 29.73
N GLY A 389 -21.10 -1.31 30.22
CA GLY A 389 -21.78 -0.12 29.73
C GLY A 389 -21.52 0.21 28.26
N SER A 390 -20.43 -0.33 27.67
CA SER A 390 -20.13 -0.19 26.23
C SER A 390 -20.94 -1.13 25.34
N ILE A 391 -21.47 -2.26 25.88
CA ILE A 391 -22.10 -3.33 25.11
C ILE A 391 -23.29 -2.82 24.28
N PRO A 392 -24.26 -2.04 24.83
CA PRO A 392 -25.39 -1.56 24.05
C PRO A 392 -24.96 -0.74 22.81
N ALA A 393 -23.97 0.12 22.98
CA ALA A 393 -23.46 0.93 21.89
C ALA A 393 -22.69 0.09 20.84
N LEU A 394 -21.89 -0.90 21.27
CA LEU A 394 -21.21 -1.86 20.38
C LEU A 394 -22.21 -2.67 19.56
N VAL A 395 -23.27 -3.21 20.21
CA VAL A 395 -24.36 -3.94 19.55
C VAL A 395 -25.04 -3.06 18.50
N ASN A 396 -25.47 -1.85 18.88
CA ASN A 396 -26.15 -0.93 17.98
C ASN A 396 -25.28 -0.51 16.79
N ASN A 397 -23.98 -0.25 17.02
CA ASN A 397 -23.06 0.11 15.95
C ASN A 397 -22.87 -1.06 14.99
N LYS A 398 -22.76 -2.28 15.51
CA LYS A 398 -22.63 -3.49 14.67
C LYS A 398 -23.89 -3.74 13.86
N LEU A 399 -25.07 -3.65 14.47
CA LEU A 399 -26.36 -3.80 13.78
C LEU A 399 -26.50 -2.77 12.65
N ARG A 400 -26.18 -1.49 12.89
CA ARG A 400 -26.21 -0.45 11.83
C ARG A 400 -25.27 -0.76 10.68
N SER A 401 -24.09 -1.34 10.96
CA SER A 401 -23.15 -1.77 9.91
C SER A 401 -23.73 -2.90 9.07
N LEU A 402 -24.38 -3.88 9.72
CA LEU A 402 -25.02 -5.02 9.07
C LEU A 402 -26.28 -4.61 8.29
N GLU A 403 -27.08 -3.65 8.79
CA GLU A 403 -28.21 -3.06 8.07
C GLU A 403 -27.81 -2.49 6.71
N LYS A 404 -26.68 -1.75 6.68
CA LYS A 404 -26.12 -1.21 5.43
C LYS A 404 -25.66 -2.33 4.47
N ARG A 405 -25.10 -3.42 5.00
CA ARG A 405 -24.60 -4.54 4.21
C ARG A 405 -25.72 -5.41 3.65
N PHE A 406 -26.76 -5.68 4.44
CA PHE A 406 -27.87 -6.56 4.06
C PHE A 406 -29.09 -5.82 3.51
N SER A 407 -29.10 -4.47 3.54
CA SER A 407 -30.23 -3.63 3.16
C SER A 407 -31.53 -3.98 3.89
N THR A 408 -31.43 -4.51 5.12
CA THR A 408 -32.53 -4.97 5.96
C THR A 408 -32.45 -4.25 7.31
N ARG A 409 -33.58 -3.77 7.82
CA ARG A 409 -33.62 -3.18 9.16
C ARG A 409 -33.46 -4.26 10.22
N LEU A 410 -32.53 -4.06 11.13
CA LEU A 410 -32.24 -4.97 12.23
C LEU A 410 -32.59 -4.30 13.55
N LYS A 411 -33.34 -4.99 14.39
CA LYS A 411 -33.74 -4.49 15.72
C LYS A 411 -33.56 -5.61 16.75
N ILE A 412 -32.94 -5.27 17.88
CA ILE A 412 -32.83 -6.17 19.04
C ILE A 412 -33.86 -5.77 20.10
N ASP A 413 -34.50 -6.75 20.72
CA ASP A 413 -35.40 -6.54 21.84
C ASP A 413 -34.62 -6.21 23.12
N ASP A 414 -35.22 -5.38 24.00
CA ASP A 414 -34.55 -4.90 25.21
C ASP A 414 -34.15 -6.05 26.14
N ASP A 415 -34.94 -7.11 26.24
CA ASP A 415 -34.63 -8.30 27.03
C ASP A 415 -33.44 -9.08 26.46
N ALA A 416 -33.35 -9.17 25.13
CA ALA A 416 -32.18 -9.79 24.46
C ALA A 416 -30.92 -8.96 24.67
N LEU A 417 -31.03 -7.64 24.58
CA LEU A 417 -29.91 -6.73 24.85
C LEU A 417 -29.46 -6.82 26.32
N ALA A 418 -30.39 -6.83 27.26
CA ALA A 418 -30.10 -6.98 28.70
C ALA A 418 -29.33 -8.29 28.95
N ARG A 419 -29.71 -9.37 28.28
CA ARG A 419 -28.99 -10.66 28.38
C ARG A 419 -27.55 -10.54 27.82
N LEU A 420 -27.36 -9.94 26.67
CA LEU A 420 -26.00 -9.71 26.12
C LEU A 420 -25.12 -8.88 27.08
N VAL A 421 -25.68 -7.89 27.76
CA VAL A 421 -24.95 -7.06 28.75
C VAL A 421 -24.54 -7.88 29.99
N SER A 422 -25.33 -8.89 30.39
CA SER A 422 -25.04 -9.71 31.55
C SER A 422 -23.95 -10.77 31.32
N CYS A 423 -23.65 -11.12 30.07
CA CYS A 423 -22.66 -12.16 29.71
C CYS A 423 -21.22 -11.75 30.00
N ALA A 424 -20.35 -12.74 30.21
CA ALA A 424 -18.95 -12.53 30.56
C ALA A 424 -18.04 -12.21 29.35
N TRP A 425 -18.40 -12.69 28.15
CA TRP A 425 -17.68 -12.48 26.89
C TRP A 425 -16.18 -12.82 26.97
N PRO A 426 -15.79 -14.09 27.14
CA PRO A 426 -14.36 -14.47 27.18
C PRO A 426 -13.60 -14.11 25.90
N GLY A 427 -14.26 -14.12 24.74
CA GLY A 427 -13.70 -13.64 23.47
C GLY A 427 -13.92 -12.14 23.21
N ASN A 428 -14.36 -11.39 24.23
CA ASN A 428 -14.50 -9.93 24.21
C ASN A 428 -15.37 -9.41 23.03
N ASP A 429 -14.95 -8.31 22.42
CA ASP A 429 -15.67 -7.66 21.31
C ASP A 429 -15.77 -8.58 20.08
N PHE A 430 -14.78 -9.43 19.85
CA PHE A 430 -14.75 -10.35 18.72
C PHE A 430 -15.88 -11.40 18.84
N GLU A 431 -16.04 -12.00 20.01
CA GLU A 431 -17.11 -12.97 20.29
C GLU A 431 -18.47 -12.27 20.18
N LEU A 432 -18.65 -11.11 20.82
CA LEU A 432 -19.87 -10.32 20.75
C LEU A 432 -20.27 -10.03 19.30
N TYR A 433 -19.33 -9.57 18.47
CA TYR A 433 -19.59 -9.27 17.05
C TYR A 433 -19.95 -10.51 16.23
N SER A 434 -19.30 -11.65 16.48
CA SER A 434 -19.62 -12.93 15.83
C SER A 434 -21.02 -13.40 16.17
N VAL A 435 -21.43 -13.29 17.45
CA VAL A 435 -22.79 -13.63 17.88
C VAL A 435 -23.81 -12.71 17.22
N ILE A 436 -23.58 -11.39 17.17
CA ILE A 436 -24.51 -10.45 16.54
C ILE A 436 -24.61 -10.71 15.03
N GLU A 437 -23.53 -11.05 14.34
CA GLU A 437 -23.57 -11.41 12.91
C GLU A 437 -24.43 -12.65 12.66
N ASN A 438 -24.26 -13.69 13.48
CA ASN A 438 -25.06 -14.91 13.38
C ASN A 438 -26.54 -14.63 13.66
N LEU A 439 -26.85 -13.84 14.69
CA LEU A 439 -28.21 -13.43 15.02
C LEU A 439 -28.86 -12.60 13.91
N ALA A 440 -28.11 -11.70 13.28
CA ALA A 440 -28.62 -10.90 12.17
C ALA A 440 -28.94 -11.75 10.93
N LEU A 441 -28.18 -12.83 10.69
CA LEU A 441 -28.40 -13.76 9.57
C LEU A 441 -29.55 -14.73 9.81
N SER A 442 -29.77 -15.12 11.07
CA SER A 442 -30.82 -16.11 11.46
C SER A 442 -32.13 -15.47 11.90
N SER A 443 -32.19 -14.13 12.04
CA SER A 443 -33.38 -13.44 12.53
C SER A 443 -34.52 -13.40 11.52
N ASP A 444 -35.71 -13.81 11.94
CA ASP A 444 -36.95 -13.65 11.18
C ASP A 444 -37.36 -12.16 11.13
N ASN A 445 -37.53 -11.62 9.94
CA ASN A 445 -37.91 -10.22 9.70
C ASN A 445 -36.97 -9.15 10.34
N GLY A 446 -35.70 -9.49 10.59
CA GLY A 446 -34.71 -8.57 11.14
C GLY A 446 -34.92 -8.23 12.62
N ARG A 447 -35.72 -8.99 13.35
CA ARG A 447 -35.94 -8.81 14.79
C ARG A 447 -35.25 -9.90 15.58
N ILE A 448 -34.36 -9.50 16.51
CA ILE A 448 -33.59 -10.38 17.37
C ILE A 448 -34.25 -10.46 18.74
N ARG A 449 -34.73 -11.65 19.13
CA ARG A 449 -35.38 -11.94 20.40
C ARG A 449 -34.48 -12.73 21.33
N VAL A 450 -34.85 -12.83 22.59
CA VAL A 450 -34.15 -13.67 23.58
C VAL A 450 -34.09 -15.14 23.14
N SER A 451 -35.19 -15.63 22.49
CA SER A 451 -35.24 -17.02 21.98
C SER A 451 -34.20 -17.33 20.89
N ASP A 452 -33.72 -16.30 20.21
CA ASP A 452 -32.78 -16.45 19.10
C ASP A 452 -31.33 -16.48 19.58
N LEU A 453 -31.11 -16.15 20.89
CA LEU A 453 -29.78 -16.16 21.49
C LEU A 453 -29.23 -17.59 21.65
N PRO A 454 -27.95 -17.82 21.37
CA PRO A 454 -27.30 -19.12 21.54
C PRO A 454 -27.38 -19.63 22.98
N GLU A 455 -27.59 -20.96 23.16
CA GLU A 455 -27.75 -21.59 24.47
C GLU A 455 -26.58 -21.36 25.43
N HIS A 456 -25.35 -21.29 24.92
CA HIS A 456 -24.16 -21.04 25.74
C HIS A 456 -24.17 -19.69 26.47
N LEU A 457 -24.94 -18.71 26.00
CA LEU A 457 -25.11 -17.43 26.67
C LEU A 457 -26.08 -17.53 27.90
N PHE A 458 -26.84 -18.62 28.02
CA PHE A 458 -27.72 -18.89 29.14
C PHE A 458 -27.06 -19.76 30.22
N THR A 459 -26.03 -20.50 29.86
CA THR A 459 -25.27 -21.26 30.85
C THR A 459 -24.51 -20.23 31.71
N GLU A 460 -24.83 -20.13 32.97
CA GLU A 460 -24.03 -19.39 33.94
C GLU A 460 -22.64 -20.04 33.94
N GLN A 461 -21.70 -19.41 33.24
CA GLN A 461 -20.31 -19.66 33.52
C GLN A 461 -20.11 -19.18 34.96
N ALA A 462 -20.08 -20.13 35.87
CA ALA A 462 -19.68 -19.88 37.25
C ALA A 462 -18.44 -18.98 37.16
N THR A 463 -18.61 -17.78 37.68
CA THR A 463 -17.61 -16.73 37.76
C THR A 463 -16.23 -17.32 38.04
N ASP A 464 -15.25 -17.05 37.18
CA ASP A 464 -13.84 -17.37 37.33
C ASP A 464 -13.15 -16.74 38.56
N ASP A 465 -13.92 -16.26 39.52
CA ASP A 465 -13.42 -15.89 40.87
C ASP A 465 -12.93 -17.06 41.70
N VAL A 466 -13.17 -18.32 41.24
CA VAL A 466 -12.66 -19.52 41.92
C VAL A 466 -11.36 -20.00 41.28
N SER A 467 -11.02 -19.60 40.04
CA SER A 467 -9.77 -20.01 39.35
C SER A 467 -8.56 -19.17 39.74
N ALA A 468 -8.74 -17.89 40.08
CA ALA A 468 -7.62 -17.03 40.51
C ALA A 468 -7.15 -17.35 41.96
N THR A 469 -7.98 -18.00 42.76
CA THR A 469 -7.59 -18.41 44.15
C THR A 469 -7.04 -19.84 44.21
N ARG A 470 -7.15 -20.61 43.09
CA ARG A 470 -6.64 -22.00 43.05
C ARG A 470 -5.33 -22.18 42.29
N LEU A 471 -4.80 -21.16 41.62
CA LEU A 471 -3.51 -21.23 40.91
C LEU A 471 -2.32 -20.71 41.72
N SER A 472 -2.52 -20.29 42.96
CA SER A 472 -1.43 -19.86 43.86
C SER A 472 -1.05 -20.88 44.92
N THR A 473 -1.60 -22.09 44.91
CA THR A 473 -1.07 -23.22 45.66
C THR A 473 -0.49 -24.21 44.66
N SER A 474 0.80 -24.43 44.73
CA SER A 474 1.51 -25.53 44.08
C SER A 474 0.89 -26.84 44.54
N LEU A 475 -0.18 -27.31 43.88
CA LEU A 475 -0.71 -28.66 44.11
C LEU A 475 0.39 -29.62 43.73
N SER A 476 0.87 -30.37 44.71
CA SER A 476 1.84 -31.44 44.46
C SER A 476 1.18 -32.46 43.51
N PHE A 477 1.95 -33.11 42.66
CA PHE A 477 1.44 -34.17 41.76
C PHE A 477 0.59 -35.20 42.52
N ALA A 478 0.88 -35.44 43.81
CA ALA A 478 0.14 -36.32 44.71
C ALA A 478 -1.29 -35.80 45.02
N GLU A 479 -1.50 -34.50 45.12
CA GLU A 479 -2.82 -33.90 45.37
C GLU A 479 -3.71 -33.96 44.16
N VAL A 480 -3.17 -33.67 42.94
CA VAL A 480 -3.89 -33.83 41.70
C VAL A 480 -4.31 -35.27 41.43
N GLU A 481 -3.43 -36.22 41.74
CA GLU A 481 -3.69 -37.65 41.65
C GLU A 481 -4.80 -38.09 42.63
N LYS A 482 -4.77 -37.60 43.86
CA LYS A 482 -5.79 -37.87 44.88
C LYS A 482 -7.16 -37.36 44.45
N GLU A 483 -7.23 -36.16 43.89
CA GLU A 483 -8.47 -35.53 43.45
C GLU A 483 -9.06 -36.25 42.22
N ALA A 484 -8.23 -36.68 41.27
CA ALA A 484 -8.65 -37.49 40.14
C ALA A 484 -9.26 -38.83 40.56
N ILE A 485 -8.67 -39.51 41.59
CA ILE A 485 -9.21 -40.75 42.11
C ILE A 485 -10.54 -40.55 42.86
N ILE A 486 -10.68 -39.47 43.63
CA ILE A 486 -11.94 -39.11 44.32
C ILE A 486 -13.06 -38.84 43.31
N ASN A 487 -12.78 -38.04 42.28
CA ASN A 487 -13.75 -37.74 41.20
C ASN A 487 -14.18 -39.02 40.48
N ALA A 488 -13.24 -39.90 40.13
CA ALA A 488 -13.57 -41.19 39.52
C ALA A 488 -14.44 -42.06 40.43
N ALA A 489 -14.17 -42.07 41.76
CA ALA A 489 -14.97 -42.80 42.73
C ALA A 489 -16.39 -42.25 42.87
N GLN A 490 -16.57 -40.94 42.84
CA GLN A 490 -17.87 -40.27 42.88
C GLN A 490 -18.72 -40.59 41.64
N VAL A 491 -18.14 -40.49 40.44
CA VAL A 491 -18.81 -40.75 39.18
C VAL A 491 -19.23 -42.21 39.03
N THR A 492 -18.36 -43.16 39.45
CA THR A 492 -18.61 -44.61 39.29
C THR A 492 -19.24 -45.27 40.49
N GLY A 493 -19.56 -44.52 41.57
CA GLY A 493 -20.11 -45.08 42.80
C GLY A 493 -19.16 -46.05 43.49
N GLY A 494 -17.82 -45.85 43.40
CA GLY A 494 -16.80 -46.66 44.02
C GLY A 494 -16.52 -48.01 43.37
N ARG A 495 -16.97 -48.25 42.14
CA ARG A 495 -16.71 -49.51 41.40
C ARG A 495 -15.32 -49.49 40.79
N ILE A 496 -14.39 -50.23 41.40
CA ILE A 496 -12.96 -50.25 41.07
C ILE A 496 -12.72 -50.57 39.60
N GLN A 497 -13.55 -51.41 38.97
CA GLN A 497 -13.41 -51.76 37.55
C GLN A 497 -13.70 -50.60 36.62
N GLU A 498 -14.75 -49.85 36.89
CA GLU A 498 -15.15 -48.65 36.13
C GLU A 498 -14.20 -47.48 36.43
N MET A 499 -13.75 -47.31 37.67
CA MET A 499 -12.72 -46.34 38.04
C MET A 499 -11.41 -46.56 37.29
N SER A 500 -10.94 -47.82 37.19
CA SER A 500 -9.71 -48.17 36.51
C SER A 500 -9.80 -47.88 34.99
N ALA A 501 -10.95 -48.13 34.39
CA ALA A 501 -11.21 -47.82 32.98
C ALA A 501 -11.25 -46.30 32.73
N LEU A 502 -11.91 -45.54 33.62
CA LEU A 502 -12.04 -44.09 33.54
C LEU A 502 -10.67 -43.38 33.69
N LEU A 503 -9.82 -43.87 34.56
CA LEU A 503 -8.49 -43.31 34.86
C LEU A 503 -7.40 -43.86 33.93
N GLY A 504 -7.67 -44.83 33.09
CA GLY A 504 -6.69 -45.43 32.16
C GLY A 504 -5.55 -46.18 32.87
N ILE A 505 -5.73 -46.63 34.13
CA ILE A 505 -4.70 -47.32 34.94
C ILE A 505 -5.17 -48.70 35.36
N GLY A 506 -4.21 -49.62 35.54
CA GLY A 506 -4.51 -50.98 35.99
C GLY A 506 -5.14 -51.04 37.38
N ARG A 507 -6.04 -52.04 37.63
CA ARG A 507 -6.75 -52.19 38.91
C ARG A 507 -5.80 -52.29 40.12
N THR A 508 -4.70 -53.00 39.98
CA THR A 508 -3.66 -53.11 41.04
C THR A 508 -2.97 -51.78 41.33
N THR A 509 -2.71 -51.00 40.29
CA THR A 509 -2.14 -49.65 40.39
C THR A 509 -3.13 -48.68 41.05
N LEU A 510 -4.39 -48.72 40.66
CA LEU A 510 -5.46 -47.92 41.27
C LEU A 510 -5.61 -48.27 42.79
N TRP A 511 -5.66 -49.55 43.10
CA TRP A 511 -5.80 -50.00 44.50
C TRP A 511 -4.63 -49.56 45.38
N ARG A 512 -3.39 -49.62 44.86
CA ARG A 512 -2.19 -49.17 45.55
C ARG A 512 -2.24 -47.66 45.81
N LYS A 513 -2.66 -46.86 44.79
CA LYS A 513 -2.79 -45.40 44.88
C LYS A 513 -3.91 -44.98 45.81
N MET A 514 -5.06 -45.66 45.78
CA MET A 514 -6.13 -45.42 46.76
C MET A 514 -5.67 -45.67 48.19
N LYS A 515 -4.92 -46.75 48.45
CA LYS A 515 -4.35 -47.03 49.74
C LYS A 515 -3.32 -45.97 50.17
N GLN A 516 -2.49 -45.51 49.25
CA GLN A 516 -1.49 -44.47 49.49
C GLN A 516 -2.13 -43.13 49.89
N HIS A 517 -3.28 -42.78 49.28
CA HIS A 517 -4.00 -41.54 49.53
C HIS A 517 -5.11 -41.68 50.60
N GLY A 518 -5.26 -42.83 51.21
CA GLY A 518 -6.26 -43.07 52.25
C GLY A 518 -7.71 -43.03 51.78
N ILE A 519 -7.95 -43.36 50.49
CA ILE A 519 -9.27 -43.31 49.86
C ILE A 519 -9.91 -44.70 49.94
N ASP A 520 -11.09 -44.81 50.58
CA ASP A 520 -11.86 -46.06 50.63
C ASP A 520 -13.02 -46.01 49.62
N ALA A 521 -13.01 -46.92 48.64
CA ALA A 521 -14.05 -47.02 47.64
C ALA A 521 -15.44 -47.34 48.22
N GLY A 522 -15.48 -47.91 49.45
CA GLY A 522 -16.73 -48.22 50.17
C GLY A 522 -17.54 -46.98 50.56
N GLN A 523 -16.88 -45.85 50.77
CA GLN A 523 -17.52 -44.59 51.16
C GLN A 523 -18.35 -43.95 50.02
N PHE A 524 -18.10 -44.33 48.78
CA PHE A 524 -18.78 -43.77 47.60
C PHE A 524 -19.88 -44.68 47.04
N LYS A 525 -20.17 -45.84 47.71
CA LYS A 525 -21.30 -46.69 47.32
C LYS A 525 -22.61 -45.97 47.66
N ARG A 526 -23.40 -45.63 46.63
CA ARG A 526 -24.78 -45.16 46.86
C ARG A 526 -25.52 -46.25 47.66
N ARG A 527 -26.01 -45.92 48.87
CA ARG A 527 -27.03 -46.73 49.56
C ARG A 527 -28.26 -46.73 48.68
N VAL A 528 -28.70 -47.89 48.18
CA VAL A 528 -29.99 -48.13 47.55
C VAL A 528 -31.06 -48.04 48.59
#